data_e6747d8c46c24f71173f4034854cee93
#
_entry.id   e6747d8c46c24f71173f4034854cee93
#
_cell.length_a   1.000
_cell.length_b   1.000
_cell.length_c   1.000
_cell.angle_alpha   90.00
_cell.angle_beta   90.00
_cell.angle_gamma   90.00
#
_symmetry.space_group_name_H-M   'P 1'
#
loop_
_entity.id
_entity.type
_entity.pdbx_description
1 polymer ?
#
loop_
_entity_poly.entity_id
_entity_poly.type
_entity_poly.pdbx_seq_one_letter_code
_entity_poly.pdbx_strand_id
1 'polypeptide(L)'
;MTQQAPDSPYLTSDRKSQPGFKALTLSACLLLCLLFAPGCHSAAKNQTVHLPARHSVSAEQLIVLSDFKLGQDHELFQDLIKLREDVAATLNIPLNSEQVTVYLFTNQEEYRNYLDMTYPGLPPRRAYFVGTPKELAVYTFWGERIQEDLRHEFTHGLLHASLKTVPLWLDEGLAEYFEVAGNTPGQINRDHASRLSTALNNGWKPDMKRLEQLEKVSQMQRVDYQEAWAWVHFMLNSTPETRDTLLDYLAELRTNSKPEELSARLPRDIPGVDQRFVNYVASLNTFPSR
;
A
#
# COMPACT_ATOMS: atom_id res chain seq x y z
N MET A 1 1.87 29.79 15.16
CA MET A 1 2.41 28.47 15.52
C MET A 1 1.79 27.45 14.57
N THR A 2 2.48 27.17 13.50
CA THR A 2 2.06 26.24 12.43
C THR A 2 2.50 24.83 12.85
N GLN A 3 1.56 23.98 13.24
CA GLN A 3 1.83 22.57 13.47
C GLN A 3 2.09 21.90 12.12
N GLN A 4 3.30 21.37 11.93
CA GLN A 4 3.63 20.44 10.88
C GLN A 4 2.88 19.12 11.13
N ALA A 5 2.16 18.64 10.12
CA ALA A 5 1.57 17.30 10.12
C ALA A 5 2.69 16.25 10.10
N PRO A 6 2.49 15.08 10.74
CA PRO A 6 3.48 13.99 10.73
C PRO A 6 3.70 13.48 9.31
N ASP A 7 4.97 13.23 8.98
CA ASP A 7 5.40 12.67 7.71
C ASP A 7 4.75 11.29 7.50
N SER A 8 3.94 11.16 6.45
CA SER A 8 3.45 9.88 5.99
C SER A 8 4.62 9.05 5.44
N PRO A 9 4.76 7.76 5.75
CA PRO A 9 5.79 6.90 5.16
C PRO A 9 5.64 6.76 3.64
N TYR A 10 4.50 7.15 3.10
CA TYR A 10 4.16 7.20 1.69
C TYR A 10 4.28 8.64 1.17
N LEU A 11 5.48 9.04 0.72
CA LEU A 11 5.81 10.26 -0.02
C LEU A 11 5.38 11.61 0.58
N THR A 12 6.34 12.27 1.24
CA THR A 12 6.36 13.73 1.38
C THR A 12 7.11 14.33 0.18
N SER A 13 6.46 15.14 -0.63
CA SER A 13 7.11 15.91 -1.69
C SER A 13 7.83 17.12 -1.10
N ASP A 14 9.08 16.95 -0.72
CA ASP A 14 9.97 18.08 -0.41
C ASP A 14 10.40 18.75 -1.72
N ARG A 15 9.79 19.89 -2.02
CA ARG A 15 10.22 20.77 -3.09
C ARG A 15 11.45 21.56 -2.63
N LYS A 16 12.66 20.99 -2.75
CA LYS A 16 13.90 21.72 -2.59
C LYS A 16 14.19 22.53 -3.85
N SER A 17 14.19 23.85 -3.68
CA SER A 17 14.66 24.84 -4.65
C SER A 17 16.13 24.57 -5.04
N GLN A 18 16.38 24.44 -6.33
CA GLN A 18 17.74 24.37 -6.89
C GLN A 18 18.41 25.74 -6.89
N PRO A 19 19.71 25.83 -6.55
CA PRO A 19 20.47 27.07 -6.68
C PRO A 19 20.89 27.31 -8.13
N GLY A 20 20.75 28.56 -8.57
CA GLY A 20 21.03 29.01 -9.93
C GLY A 20 22.50 28.84 -10.36
N PHE A 21 22.69 28.32 -11.54
CA PHE A 21 23.97 28.30 -12.23
C PHE A 21 24.21 29.65 -12.96
N LYS A 22 25.29 30.28 -12.61
CA LYS A 22 25.79 31.50 -13.30
C LYS A 22 26.38 31.12 -14.66
N ALA A 23 25.96 31.86 -15.67
CA ALA A 23 26.52 31.79 -17.02
C ALA A 23 27.97 32.27 -17.04
N LEU A 24 28.85 31.52 -17.70
CA LEU A 24 30.14 32.01 -18.18
C LEU A 24 30.13 31.97 -19.71
N THR A 25 30.25 33.15 -20.28
CA THR A 25 30.45 33.37 -21.71
C THR A 25 31.87 33.04 -22.12
N LEU A 26 32.05 32.26 -23.19
CA LEU A 26 33.23 32.38 -24.04
C LEU A 26 32.86 32.17 -25.51
N SER A 27 33.21 33.20 -26.27
CA SER A 27 33.05 33.35 -27.71
C SER A 27 34.21 32.70 -28.42
N ALA A 28 33.97 31.91 -29.48
CA ALA A 28 34.91 31.79 -30.60
C ALA A 28 34.22 31.17 -31.82
N CYS A 29 34.30 31.90 -32.93
CA CYS A 29 33.91 31.53 -34.29
C CYS A 29 34.64 30.30 -34.84
N LEU A 30 34.00 29.47 -35.68
CA LEU A 30 34.45 29.16 -37.05
C LEU A 30 33.39 28.35 -37.86
N LEU A 31 33.11 28.85 -38.96
CA LEU A 31 32.48 28.49 -40.25
C LEU A 31 32.33 26.97 -40.62
N LEU A 32 31.13 26.69 -41.14
CA LEU A 32 30.80 26.02 -42.41
C LEU A 32 31.05 24.52 -42.55
N CYS A 33 29.95 23.74 -42.56
CA CYS A 33 29.63 22.76 -43.62
C CYS A 33 28.16 22.34 -43.54
N LEU A 34 27.35 22.78 -44.49
CA LEU A 34 26.00 22.29 -44.77
C LEU A 34 26.10 20.87 -45.33
N LEU A 35 25.63 19.88 -44.56
CA LEU A 35 25.17 18.60 -45.09
C LEU A 35 23.73 18.43 -44.64
N PHE A 36 22.80 18.57 -45.57
CA PHE A 36 21.40 18.21 -45.43
C PHE A 36 21.30 16.70 -45.25
N ALA A 37 21.16 16.25 -44.01
CA ALA A 37 20.59 14.95 -43.71
C ALA A 37 19.09 15.16 -43.46
N PRO A 38 18.19 14.44 -44.13
CA PRO A 38 16.79 14.43 -43.73
C PRO A 38 16.70 13.70 -42.42
N GLY A 39 16.74 14.46 -41.30
CA GLY A 39 16.44 13.94 -39.99
C GLY A 39 14.98 13.48 -39.95
N CYS A 40 14.76 12.17 -39.83
CA CYS A 40 13.48 11.66 -39.36
C CYS A 40 13.21 12.32 -38.01
N HIS A 41 12.44 13.39 -38.00
CA HIS A 41 11.80 13.88 -36.82
C HIS A 41 10.75 12.84 -36.46
N SER A 42 11.13 11.87 -35.58
CA SER A 42 10.15 11.18 -34.77
C SER A 42 9.41 12.29 -34.03
N ALA A 43 8.22 12.60 -34.47
CA ALA A 43 7.29 13.44 -33.72
C ALA A 43 7.11 12.71 -32.39
N ALA A 44 7.80 13.18 -31.34
CA ALA A 44 7.46 12.81 -29.99
C ALA A 44 5.95 13.14 -29.86
N LYS A 45 5.11 12.10 -29.82
CA LYS A 45 3.71 12.29 -29.44
C LYS A 45 3.77 12.98 -28.08
N ASN A 46 3.36 14.26 -28.05
CA ASN A 46 3.01 14.90 -26.80
C ASN A 46 1.83 14.11 -26.23
N GLN A 47 2.11 13.04 -25.50
CA GLN A 47 1.11 12.36 -24.71
C GLN A 47 0.76 13.33 -23.59
N THR A 48 -0.42 13.92 -23.67
CA THR A 48 -0.99 14.68 -22.57
C THR A 48 -1.26 13.69 -21.43
N VAL A 49 -0.43 13.76 -20.43
CA VAL A 49 -0.58 12.96 -19.22
C VAL A 49 -1.73 13.54 -18.42
N HIS A 50 -2.77 12.77 -18.21
CA HIS A 50 -3.97 13.17 -17.46
C HIS A 50 -4.40 12.07 -16.50
N LEU A 51 -5.09 12.47 -15.45
CA LEU A 51 -5.79 11.53 -14.56
C LEU A 51 -7.01 10.94 -15.28
N PRO A 52 -7.32 9.66 -15.09
CA PRO A 52 -8.58 9.07 -15.52
C PRO A 52 -9.76 9.82 -14.89
N ALA A 53 -10.69 10.34 -15.69
CA ALA A 53 -11.81 11.14 -15.21
C ALA A 53 -13.05 11.13 -16.10
N ARG A 54 -13.06 10.36 -17.19
CA ARG A 54 -14.21 10.35 -18.13
C ARG A 54 -15.45 9.70 -17.54
N HIS A 55 -15.25 8.74 -16.66
CA HIS A 55 -16.31 8.01 -15.97
C HIS A 55 -16.03 8.00 -14.48
N SER A 56 -17.09 8.07 -13.70
CA SER A 56 -17.05 7.96 -12.25
C SER A 56 -18.12 6.97 -11.79
N VAL A 57 -17.73 6.09 -10.90
CA VAL A 57 -18.64 5.27 -10.12
C VAL A 57 -18.30 5.41 -8.65
N SER A 58 -19.29 5.56 -7.80
CA SER A 58 -19.06 5.77 -6.37
C SER A 58 -20.10 5.07 -5.51
N ALA A 59 -19.67 4.61 -4.36
CA ALA A 59 -20.53 4.17 -3.27
C ALA A 59 -19.76 4.34 -1.96
N GLU A 60 -20.44 4.88 -0.96
CA GLU A 60 -19.88 5.07 0.38
C GLU A 60 -18.55 5.86 0.35
N GLN A 61 -17.47 5.27 0.88
CA GLN A 61 -16.13 5.88 0.88
C GLN A 61 -15.38 5.71 -0.44
N LEU A 62 -15.84 4.86 -1.36
CA LEU A 62 -15.15 4.53 -2.60
C LEU A 62 -15.59 5.43 -3.74
N ILE A 63 -14.64 6.05 -4.42
CA ILE A 63 -14.82 6.68 -5.74
C ILE A 63 -13.85 6.00 -6.70
N VAL A 64 -14.34 5.51 -7.84
CA VAL A 64 -13.49 5.02 -8.93
C VAL A 64 -13.64 5.94 -10.12
N LEU A 65 -12.54 6.52 -10.54
CA LEU A 65 -12.40 7.36 -11.72
C LEU A 65 -11.65 6.60 -12.81
N SER A 66 -12.20 6.52 -14.02
CA SER A 66 -11.60 5.77 -15.12
C SER A 66 -11.88 6.44 -16.47
N ASP A 67 -11.11 6.09 -17.50
CA ASP A 67 -11.36 6.54 -18.87
C ASP A 67 -12.23 5.54 -19.68
N PHE A 68 -12.66 4.47 -19.06
CA PHE A 68 -13.62 3.49 -19.58
C PHE A 68 -14.77 3.30 -18.60
N LYS A 69 -15.91 2.84 -19.10
CA LYS A 69 -17.12 2.68 -18.29
C LYS A 69 -16.97 1.47 -17.34
N LEU A 70 -17.02 1.74 -16.05
CA LEU A 70 -17.21 0.75 -14.99
C LEU A 70 -18.61 0.97 -14.37
N GLY A 71 -19.45 -0.07 -14.36
CA GLY A 71 -20.79 0.00 -13.73
C GLY A 71 -20.72 -0.29 -12.24
N GLN A 72 -21.74 0.15 -11.51
CA GLN A 72 -21.88 -0.22 -10.09
C GLN A 72 -22.05 -1.73 -9.89
N ASP A 73 -22.61 -2.43 -10.86
CA ASP A 73 -22.81 -3.89 -10.90
C ASP A 73 -21.56 -4.68 -11.29
N HIS A 74 -20.47 -4.00 -11.64
CA HIS A 74 -19.23 -4.65 -12.02
C HIS A 74 -18.60 -5.37 -10.79
N GLU A 75 -18.19 -6.62 -10.98
CA GLU A 75 -17.67 -7.49 -9.91
C GLU A 75 -16.50 -6.85 -9.13
N LEU A 76 -15.58 -6.17 -9.82
CA LEU A 76 -14.46 -5.47 -9.19
C LEU A 76 -14.93 -4.35 -8.23
N PHE A 77 -15.95 -3.59 -8.64
CA PHE A 77 -16.50 -2.52 -7.79
C PHE A 77 -17.22 -3.10 -6.58
N GLN A 78 -18.02 -4.15 -6.77
CA GLN A 78 -18.71 -4.85 -5.69
C GLN A 78 -17.74 -5.53 -4.71
N ASP A 79 -16.62 -6.07 -5.21
CA ASP A 79 -15.57 -6.64 -4.36
C ASP A 79 -14.94 -5.58 -3.43
N LEU A 80 -14.69 -4.37 -3.93
CA LEU A 80 -14.17 -3.28 -3.09
C LEU A 80 -15.18 -2.77 -2.05
N ILE A 81 -16.47 -2.75 -2.37
CA ILE A 81 -17.51 -2.43 -1.39
C ILE A 81 -17.54 -3.49 -0.28
N LYS A 82 -17.52 -4.77 -0.68
CA LYS A 82 -17.44 -5.87 0.29
C LYS A 82 -16.15 -5.80 1.11
N LEU A 83 -15.02 -5.53 0.50
CA LEU A 83 -13.74 -5.37 1.21
C LEU A 83 -13.82 -4.30 2.29
N ARG A 84 -14.43 -3.14 2.00
CA ARG A 84 -14.65 -2.07 2.98
C ARG A 84 -15.42 -2.57 4.20
N GLU A 85 -16.50 -3.32 3.97
CA GLU A 85 -17.32 -3.90 5.05
C GLU A 85 -16.51 -4.95 5.84
N ASP A 86 -15.79 -5.82 5.16
CA ASP A 86 -14.95 -6.86 5.75
C ASP A 86 -13.85 -6.25 6.63
N VAL A 87 -13.16 -5.20 6.17
CA VAL A 87 -12.12 -4.48 6.92
C VAL A 87 -12.73 -3.87 8.19
N ALA A 88 -13.83 -3.14 8.05
CA ALA A 88 -14.48 -2.49 9.19
C ALA A 88 -14.96 -3.50 10.24
N ALA A 89 -15.60 -4.58 9.81
CA ALA A 89 -16.11 -5.62 10.72
C ALA A 89 -14.99 -6.43 11.38
N THR A 90 -13.93 -6.77 10.61
CA THR A 90 -12.81 -7.57 11.12
C THR A 90 -11.98 -6.81 12.14
N LEU A 91 -11.71 -5.52 11.87
CA LEU A 91 -10.83 -4.67 12.66
C LEU A 91 -11.57 -3.81 13.69
N ASN A 92 -12.89 -3.89 13.73
CA ASN A 92 -13.73 -3.06 14.60
C ASN A 92 -13.42 -1.55 14.46
N ILE A 93 -13.15 -1.11 13.22
CA ILE A 93 -12.92 0.31 12.91
C ILE A 93 -14.18 0.94 12.31
N PRO A 94 -14.46 2.22 12.60
CA PRO A 94 -15.64 2.87 12.06
C PRO A 94 -15.51 3.08 10.56
N LEU A 95 -16.61 2.92 9.85
CA LEU A 95 -16.72 3.35 8.46
C LEU A 95 -16.83 4.87 8.45
N ASN A 96 -15.74 5.54 8.17
CA ASN A 96 -15.63 7.00 8.11
C ASN A 96 -16.27 7.58 6.84
N SER A 97 -16.46 8.90 6.83
CA SER A 97 -16.90 9.64 5.65
C SER A 97 -15.75 10.06 4.73
N GLU A 98 -14.50 9.89 5.15
CA GLU A 98 -13.35 10.21 4.33
C GLU A 98 -13.28 9.28 3.12
N GLN A 99 -13.20 9.87 1.93
CA GLN A 99 -13.27 9.15 0.67
C GLN A 99 -11.89 8.67 0.24
N VAL A 100 -11.85 7.49 -0.36
CA VAL A 100 -10.68 6.95 -1.05
C VAL A 100 -10.98 6.96 -2.55
N THR A 101 -10.16 7.70 -3.30
CA THR A 101 -10.30 7.84 -4.76
C THR A 101 -9.38 6.86 -5.46
N VAL A 102 -9.94 5.99 -6.28
CA VAL A 102 -9.20 5.08 -7.16
C VAL A 102 -9.11 5.69 -8.55
N TYR A 103 -7.91 5.98 -9.01
CA TYR A 103 -7.61 6.37 -10.39
C TYR A 103 -7.22 5.13 -11.18
N LEU A 104 -8.15 4.62 -11.97
CA LEU A 104 -8.00 3.38 -12.73
C LEU A 104 -7.68 3.70 -14.19
N PHE A 105 -6.40 3.59 -14.54
CA PHE A 105 -5.90 3.81 -15.89
C PHE A 105 -6.27 2.66 -16.83
N THR A 106 -6.40 2.95 -18.10
CA THR A 106 -6.75 1.95 -19.11
C THR A 106 -5.67 0.88 -19.28
N ASN A 107 -4.40 1.30 -19.14
CA ASN A 107 -3.24 0.43 -19.32
C ASN A 107 -2.02 0.89 -18.52
N GLN A 108 -1.01 0.03 -18.47
CA GLN A 108 0.22 0.26 -17.73
C GLN A 108 1.03 1.46 -18.25
N GLU A 109 1.00 1.75 -19.56
CA GLU A 109 1.77 2.85 -20.15
C GLU A 109 1.24 4.20 -19.67
N GLU A 110 -0.07 4.43 -19.72
CA GLU A 110 -0.71 5.66 -19.23
C GLU A 110 -0.48 5.85 -17.72
N TYR A 111 -0.64 4.80 -16.93
CA TYR A 111 -0.37 4.78 -15.50
C TYR A 111 1.08 5.18 -15.19
N ARG A 112 2.06 4.55 -15.86
CA ARG A 112 3.48 4.83 -15.67
C ARG A 112 3.82 6.27 -16.05
N ASN A 113 3.37 6.73 -17.21
CA ASN A 113 3.61 8.08 -17.68
C ASN A 113 3.08 9.12 -16.68
N TYR A 114 1.90 8.86 -16.09
CA TYR A 114 1.35 9.74 -15.07
C TYR A 114 2.20 9.75 -13.80
N LEU A 115 2.58 8.59 -13.27
CA LEU A 115 3.37 8.50 -12.03
C LEU A 115 4.76 9.10 -12.19
N ASP A 116 5.46 8.82 -13.30
CA ASP A 116 6.81 9.33 -13.56
C ASP A 116 6.83 10.87 -13.63
N MET A 117 5.75 11.49 -14.12
CA MET A 117 5.62 12.94 -14.16
C MET A 117 5.20 13.55 -12.82
N THR A 118 4.30 12.89 -12.10
CA THR A 118 3.70 13.45 -10.89
C THR A 118 4.53 13.14 -9.64
N TYR A 119 5.10 11.95 -9.60
CA TYR A 119 5.88 11.41 -8.47
C TYR A 119 7.23 10.85 -8.96
N PRO A 120 8.14 11.70 -9.43
CA PRO A 120 9.42 11.26 -10.01
C PRO A 120 10.25 10.49 -8.98
N GLY A 121 10.78 9.34 -9.40
CA GLY A 121 11.64 8.50 -8.56
C GLY A 121 10.91 7.38 -7.81
N LEU A 122 9.59 7.21 -7.99
CA LEU A 122 8.89 6.03 -7.48
C LEU A 122 9.44 4.75 -8.15
N PRO A 123 9.73 3.68 -7.36
CA PRO A 123 10.07 2.39 -7.93
C PRO A 123 8.89 1.83 -8.75
N PRO A 124 9.15 1.00 -9.76
CA PRO A 124 8.07 0.44 -10.58
C PRO A 124 7.21 -0.56 -9.79
N ARG A 125 5.93 -0.22 -9.56
CA ARG A 125 4.90 -1.09 -8.99
C ARG A 125 3.65 -1.10 -9.87
N ARG A 126 2.74 -2.06 -9.68
CA ARG A 126 1.47 -2.14 -10.41
C ARG A 126 0.40 -1.20 -9.85
N ALA A 127 0.49 -0.88 -8.59
CA ALA A 127 -0.41 0.03 -7.91
C ALA A 127 0.34 0.83 -6.84
N TYR A 128 -0.26 1.95 -6.44
CA TYR A 128 0.21 2.80 -5.34
C TYR A 128 -0.96 3.41 -4.59
N PHE A 129 -0.93 3.33 -3.28
CA PHE A 129 -1.66 4.23 -2.41
C PHE A 129 -0.82 5.47 -2.11
N VAL A 130 -1.41 6.65 -2.21
CA VAL A 130 -0.80 7.93 -1.86
C VAL A 130 -1.75 8.68 -0.93
N GLY A 131 -1.40 8.77 0.34
CA GLY A 131 -2.12 9.57 1.32
C GLY A 131 -1.54 10.98 1.42
N THR A 132 -2.40 11.98 1.25
CA THR A 132 -2.06 13.40 1.48
C THR A 132 -3.10 14.02 2.41
N PRO A 133 -2.83 15.21 3.01
CA PRO A 133 -3.85 15.91 3.80
C PRO A 133 -5.10 16.31 3.02
N LYS A 134 -5.10 16.18 1.70
CA LYS A 134 -6.20 16.58 0.83
C LYS A 134 -6.95 15.39 0.22
N GLU A 135 -6.29 14.25 0.08
CA GLU A 135 -6.83 13.12 -0.67
C GLU A 135 -6.13 11.82 -0.25
N LEU A 136 -6.92 10.76 -0.17
CA LEU A 136 -6.47 9.38 -0.11
C LEU A 136 -6.68 8.78 -1.50
N ALA A 137 -5.59 8.55 -2.23
CA ALA A 137 -5.65 8.17 -3.64
C ALA A 137 -4.96 6.84 -3.91
N VAL A 138 -5.64 5.98 -4.66
CA VAL A 138 -5.08 4.74 -5.21
C VAL A 138 -4.88 4.93 -6.71
N TYR A 139 -3.69 4.64 -7.19
CA TYR A 139 -3.35 4.67 -8.61
C TYR A 139 -3.04 3.26 -9.08
N THR A 140 -3.73 2.79 -10.12
CA THR A 140 -3.49 1.49 -10.74
C THR A 140 -4.00 1.45 -12.18
N PHE A 141 -3.77 0.37 -12.90
CA PHE A 141 -4.20 0.19 -14.28
C PHE A 141 -4.94 -1.13 -14.47
N TRP A 142 -5.79 -1.20 -15.49
CA TRP A 142 -6.51 -2.41 -15.85
C TRP A 142 -5.54 -3.51 -16.31
N GLY A 143 -5.54 -4.65 -15.59
CA GLY A 143 -4.64 -5.77 -15.84
C GLY A 143 -5.07 -7.06 -15.12
N GLU A 144 -4.35 -8.14 -15.35
CA GLU A 144 -4.69 -9.49 -14.83
C GLU A 144 -4.78 -9.58 -13.31
N ARG A 145 -4.02 -8.77 -12.58
CA ARG A 145 -3.99 -8.77 -11.11
C ARG A 145 -4.69 -7.58 -10.48
N ILE A 146 -5.56 -6.91 -11.23
CA ILE A 146 -6.22 -5.67 -10.78
C ILE A 146 -7.00 -5.86 -9.47
N GLN A 147 -7.66 -6.98 -9.27
CA GLN A 147 -8.42 -7.25 -8.05
C GLN A 147 -7.49 -7.30 -6.83
N GLU A 148 -6.41 -8.07 -6.91
CA GLU A 148 -5.41 -8.17 -5.83
C GLU A 148 -4.77 -6.81 -5.54
N ASP A 149 -4.28 -6.12 -6.60
CA ASP A 149 -3.65 -4.82 -6.48
C ASP A 149 -4.60 -3.78 -5.83
N LEU A 150 -5.88 -3.76 -6.24
CA LEU A 150 -6.86 -2.84 -5.66
C LEU A 150 -7.22 -3.19 -4.22
N ARG A 151 -7.37 -4.47 -3.88
CA ARG A 151 -7.66 -4.88 -2.51
C ARG A 151 -6.53 -4.45 -1.56
N HIS A 152 -5.28 -4.63 -1.98
CA HIS A 152 -4.11 -4.19 -1.22
C HIS A 152 -4.11 -2.67 -1.00
N GLU A 153 -4.09 -1.89 -2.06
CA GLU A 153 -3.97 -0.43 -1.99
C GLU A 153 -5.22 0.27 -1.40
N PHE A 154 -6.40 -0.28 -1.64
CA PHE A 154 -7.63 0.26 -1.05
C PHE A 154 -7.69 -0.02 0.46
N THR A 155 -7.12 -1.13 0.92
CA THR A 155 -6.98 -1.39 2.38
C THR A 155 -6.14 -0.31 3.04
N HIS A 156 -5.00 0.10 2.48
CA HIS A 156 -4.25 1.26 2.98
C HIS A 156 -5.15 2.50 3.08
N GLY A 157 -5.92 2.79 2.02
CA GLY A 157 -6.85 3.92 2.01
C GLY A 157 -7.85 3.87 3.16
N LEU A 158 -8.45 2.72 3.44
CA LEU A 158 -9.42 2.53 4.53
C LEU A 158 -8.78 2.69 5.92
N LEU A 159 -7.57 2.17 6.10
CA LEU A 159 -6.82 2.30 7.35
C LEU A 159 -6.47 3.77 7.62
N HIS A 160 -5.91 4.47 6.63
CA HIS A 160 -5.53 5.86 6.75
C HIS A 160 -6.73 6.83 6.85
N ALA A 161 -7.91 6.44 6.34
CA ALA A 161 -9.15 7.16 6.58
C ALA A 161 -9.67 7.03 8.02
N SER A 162 -9.31 5.95 8.72
CA SER A 162 -9.93 5.57 10.01
C SER A 162 -9.00 5.73 11.20
N LEU A 163 -7.70 5.65 11.00
CA LEU A 163 -6.67 5.66 12.03
C LEU A 163 -5.83 6.94 11.93
N LYS A 164 -5.44 7.48 13.06
CA LYS A 164 -4.62 8.70 13.11
C LYS A 164 -3.19 8.45 12.59
N THR A 165 -2.66 7.28 12.88
CA THR A 165 -1.39 6.78 12.39
C THR A 165 -1.48 5.27 12.27
N VAL A 166 -0.73 4.69 11.33
CA VAL A 166 -0.60 3.24 11.19
C VAL A 166 0.89 2.92 11.14
N PRO A 167 1.45 2.12 12.04
CA PRO A 167 2.83 1.65 11.93
C PRO A 167 3.02 0.90 10.61
N LEU A 168 4.15 1.13 9.93
CA LEU A 168 4.40 0.59 8.58
C LEU A 168 4.18 -0.91 8.48
N TRP A 169 4.72 -1.69 9.43
CA TRP A 169 4.58 -3.15 9.42
C TRP A 169 3.10 -3.60 9.54
N LEU A 170 2.30 -2.86 10.32
CA LEU A 170 0.88 -3.18 10.52
C LEU A 170 0.05 -2.79 9.29
N ASP A 171 0.37 -1.67 8.68
CA ASP A 171 -0.26 -1.19 7.46
C ASP A 171 -0.06 -2.19 6.32
N GLU A 172 1.19 -2.59 6.07
CA GLU A 172 1.52 -3.63 5.07
C GLU A 172 0.95 -5.00 5.45
N GLY A 173 1.05 -5.39 6.72
CA GLY A 173 0.52 -6.68 7.19
C GLY A 173 -0.99 -6.82 7.05
N LEU A 174 -1.74 -5.74 7.27
CA LEU A 174 -3.19 -5.69 7.06
C LEU A 174 -3.54 -5.65 5.56
N ALA A 175 -2.81 -4.90 4.75
CA ALA A 175 -3.00 -4.88 3.31
C ALA A 175 -2.81 -6.29 2.71
N GLU A 176 -1.72 -6.98 3.06
CA GLU A 176 -1.45 -8.38 2.67
C GLU A 176 -2.50 -9.38 3.20
N TYR A 177 -3.09 -9.10 4.39
CA TYR A 177 -4.15 -9.93 4.95
C TYR A 177 -5.45 -9.85 4.17
N PHE A 178 -5.80 -8.66 3.68
CA PHE A 178 -7.04 -8.40 2.95
C PHE A 178 -6.90 -8.52 1.43
N GLU A 179 -5.70 -8.60 0.87
CA GLU A 179 -5.51 -8.67 -0.59
C GLU A 179 -6.06 -9.96 -1.20
N VAL A 180 -6.00 -11.09 -0.45
CA VAL A 180 -6.50 -12.37 -0.94
C VAL A 180 -8.02 -12.38 -0.93
N ALA A 181 -8.61 -12.37 -2.13
CA ALA A 181 -10.06 -12.46 -2.29
C ALA A 181 -10.60 -13.81 -1.83
N GLY A 182 -11.80 -13.81 -1.24
CA GLY A 182 -12.46 -15.02 -0.78
C GLY A 182 -13.82 -14.74 -0.15
N ASN A 183 -14.51 -15.80 0.25
CA ASN A 183 -15.84 -15.71 0.88
C ASN A 183 -15.78 -15.05 2.26
N THR A 184 -14.66 -15.20 2.94
CA THR A 184 -14.37 -14.60 4.27
C THR A 184 -13.02 -13.94 4.25
N PRO A 185 -12.81 -12.86 5.04
CA PRO A 185 -11.49 -12.25 5.22
C PRO A 185 -10.47 -13.24 5.79
N GLY A 186 -9.18 -12.96 5.55
CA GLY A 186 -8.09 -13.74 6.14
C GLY A 186 -7.89 -15.12 5.50
N GLN A 187 -8.12 -15.21 4.20
CA GLN A 187 -7.66 -16.37 3.45
C GLN A 187 -6.13 -16.47 3.53
N ILE A 188 -5.62 -17.70 3.66
CA ILE A 188 -4.17 -17.91 3.76
C ILE A 188 -3.51 -17.55 2.42
N ASN A 189 -2.61 -16.58 2.44
CA ASN A 189 -1.69 -16.36 1.35
C ASN A 189 -0.68 -17.52 1.27
N ARG A 190 -0.90 -18.44 0.32
CA ARG A 190 -0.13 -19.67 0.19
C ARG A 190 1.34 -19.45 -0.14
N ASP A 191 1.64 -18.39 -0.90
CA ASP A 191 3.03 -18.03 -1.20
C ASP A 191 3.75 -17.58 0.08
N HIS A 192 3.13 -16.73 0.88
CA HIS A 192 3.67 -16.29 2.17
C HIS A 192 3.85 -17.44 3.14
N ALA A 193 2.84 -18.27 3.32
CA ALA A 193 2.90 -19.44 4.19
C ALA A 193 4.05 -20.39 3.81
N SER A 194 4.18 -20.70 2.51
CA SER A 194 5.24 -21.58 2.00
C SER A 194 6.64 -21.01 2.21
N ARG A 195 6.82 -19.71 1.93
CA ARG A 195 8.12 -19.02 2.07
C ARG A 195 8.53 -18.90 3.54
N LEU A 196 7.62 -18.54 4.44
CA LEU A 196 7.91 -18.45 5.87
C LEU A 196 8.24 -19.81 6.46
N SER A 197 7.50 -20.87 6.08
CA SER A 197 7.83 -22.24 6.50
C SER A 197 9.24 -22.64 6.04
N THR A 198 9.60 -22.31 4.81
CA THR A 198 10.96 -22.53 4.30
C THR A 198 12.00 -21.71 5.07
N ALA A 199 11.71 -20.45 5.36
CA ALA A 199 12.59 -19.58 6.12
C ALA A 199 12.81 -20.09 7.55
N LEU A 200 11.76 -20.56 8.24
CA LEU A 200 11.85 -21.19 9.57
C LEU A 200 12.79 -22.40 9.55
N ASN A 201 12.65 -23.28 8.55
CA ASN A 201 13.52 -24.45 8.39
C ASN A 201 14.98 -24.06 8.13
N ASN A 202 15.23 -22.88 7.58
CA ASN A 202 16.56 -22.31 7.34
C ASN A 202 17.08 -21.42 8.47
N GLY A 203 16.42 -21.44 9.64
CA GLY A 203 16.88 -20.74 10.85
C GLY A 203 16.43 -19.29 10.98
N TRP A 204 15.50 -18.80 10.10
CA TRP A 204 14.86 -17.50 10.31
C TRP A 204 14.07 -17.51 11.62
N LYS A 205 14.12 -16.40 12.32
CA LYS A 205 13.37 -16.17 13.55
C LYS A 205 12.54 -14.90 13.40
N PRO A 206 11.26 -14.91 13.82
CA PRO A 206 10.46 -13.71 13.84
C PRO A 206 11.02 -12.68 14.82
N ASP A 207 10.87 -11.40 14.46
CA ASP A 207 11.33 -10.27 15.28
C ASP A 207 10.36 -9.08 15.14
N MET A 208 9.26 -9.14 15.91
CA MET A 208 8.25 -8.08 15.96
C MET A 208 8.87 -6.73 16.30
N LYS A 209 9.80 -6.70 17.26
CA LYS A 209 10.44 -5.46 17.70
C LYS A 209 11.22 -4.80 16.55
N ARG A 210 11.88 -5.58 15.72
CA ARG A 210 12.57 -5.07 14.51
C ARG A 210 11.56 -4.55 13.47
N LEU A 211 10.44 -5.26 13.26
CA LEU A 211 9.38 -4.80 12.36
C LEU A 211 8.82 -3.43 12.76
N GLU A 212 8.59 -3.23 14.06
CA GLU A 212 8.07 -1.96 14.60
C GLU A 212 9.04 -0.78 14.41
N GLN A 213 10.33 -1.04 14.20
CA GLN A 213 11.35 -0.02 13.94
C GLN A 213 11.49 0.36 12.46
N LEU A 214 10.78 -0.33 11.56
CA LEU A 214 10.77 0.02 10.14
C LEU A 214 9.83 1.22 9.91
N GLU A 215 10.39 2.32 9.44
CA GLU A 215 9.64 3.57 9.21
C GLU A 215 9.38 3.84 7.73
N LYS A 216 10.11 3.18 6.82
CA LYS A 216 10.04 3.43 5.38
C LYS A 216 9.93 2.12 4.61
N VAL A 217 9.09 2.10 3.60
CA VAL A 217 8.92 0.96 2.67
C VAL A 217 10.26 0.50 2.07
N SER A 218 11.19 1.42 1.82
CA SER A 218 12.53 1.09 1.31
C SER A 218 13.42 0.28 2.29
N GLN A 219 13.04 0.21 3.55
CA GLN A 219 13.73 -0.60 4.57
C GLN A 219 13.18 -2.03 4.63
N MET A 220 11.95 -2.25 4.12
CA MET A 220 11.30 -3.56 4.12
C MET A 220 11.87 -4.46 3.05
N GLN A 221 12.19 -5.67 3.44
CA GLN A 221 12.54 -6.78 2.57
C GLN A 221 11.30 -7.67 2.34
N ARG A 222 11.35 -8.55 1.36
CA ARG A 222 10.23 -9.46 1.09
C ARG A 222 9.79 -10.26 2.33
N VAL A 223 10.73 -10.71 3.15
CA VAL A 223 10.43 -11.46 4.37
C VAL A 223 9.70 -10.62 5.40
N ASP A 224 9.90 -9.30 5.40
CA ASP A 224 9.23 -8.40 6.35
C ASP A 224 7.73 -8.26 6.05
N TYR A 225 7.34 -8.21 4.78
CA TYR A 225 5.93 -8.28 4.36
C TYR A 225 5.29 -9.61 4.79
N GLN A 226 5.99 -10.71 4.56
CA GLN A 226 5.52 -12.04 4.94
C GLN A 226 5.38 -12.19 6.46
N GLU A 227 6.34 -11.67 7.22
CA GLU A 227 6.30 -11.66 8.68
C GLU A 227 5.18 -10.77 9.21
N ALA A 228 5.03 -9.56 8.67
CA ALA A 228 3.95 -8.63 9.01
C ALA A 228 2.57 -9.24 8.76
N TRP A 229 2.36 -9.85 7.57
CA TRP A 229 1.17 -10.62 7.27
C TRP A 229 0.93 -11.75 8.28
N ALA A 230 1.95 -12.52 8.60
CA ALA A 230 1.81 -13.66 9.50
C ALA A 230 1.45 -13.23 10.93
N TRP A 231 2.01 -12.12 11.43
CA TRP A 231 1.63 -11.56 12.73
C TRP A 231 0.17 -11.10 12.74
N VAL A 232 -0.27 -10.38 11.71
CA VAL A 232 -1.68 -9.97 11.59
C VAL A 232 -2.58 -11.20 11.51
N HIS A 233 -2.24 -12.18 10.67
CA HIS A 233 -3.01 -13.39 10.49
C HIS A 233 -3.08 -14.22 11.79
N PHE A 234 -1.98 -14.34 12.53
CA PHE A 234 -1.93 -14.98 13.83
C PHE A 234 -2.81 -14.28 14.85
N MET A 235 -2.68 -12.96 14.97
CA MET A 235 -3.47 -12.21 15.96
C MET A 235 -4.97 -12.30 15.67
N LEU A 236 -5.39 -12.21 14.44
CA LEU A 236 -6.81 -12.24 14.07
C LEU A 236 -7.44 -13.64 14.13
N ASN A 237 -6.66 -14.72 13.95
CA ASN A 237 -7.20 -16.07 13.73
C ASN A 237 -6.75 -17.14 14.74
N SER A 238 -5.84 -16.81 15.67
CA SER A 238 -5.30 -17.82 16.62
C SER A 238 -6.20 -18.00 17.84
N THR A 239 -6.35 -16.99 18.67
CA THR A 239 -7.17 -17.03 19.89
C THR A 239 -7.91 -15.70 20.11
N PRO A 240 -9.00 -15.69 20.91
CA PRO A 240 -9.66 -14.44 21.27
C PRO A 240 -8.71 -13.42 21.90
N GLU A 241 -7.80 -13.85 22.77
CA GLU A 241 -6.88 -12.96 23.48
C GLU A 241 -5.92 -12.25 22.52
N THR A 242 -5.40 -12.98 21.50
CA THR A 242 -4.53 -12.37 20.47
C THR A 242 -5.29 -11.37 19.63
N ARG A 243 -6.54 -11.69 19.30
CA ARG A 243 -7.42 -10.82 18.54
C ARG A 243 -7.75 -9.55 19.32
N ASP A 244 -8.16 -9.68 20.57
CA ASP A 244 -8.50 -8.54 21.43
C ASP A 244 -7.30 -7.61 21.58
N THR A 245 -6.09 -8.15 21.79
CA THR A 245 -4.85 -7.33 21.85
C THR A 245 -4.63 -6.49 20.61
N LEU A 246 -4.87 -7.04 19.40
CA LEU A 246 -4.76 -6.27 18.15
C LEU A 246 -5.89 -5.22 18.02
N LEU A 247 -7.13 -5.60 18.36
CA LEU A 247 -8.26 -4.67 18.25
C LEU A 247 -8.15 -3.50 19.21
N ASP A 248 -7.68 -3.75 20.45
CA ASP A 248 -7.39 -2.68 21.42
C ASP A 248 -6.27 -1.76 20.93
N TYR A 249 -5.23 -2.32 20.34
CA TYR A 249 -4.16 -1.53 19.73
C TYR A 249 -4.67 -0.64 18.60
N LEU A 250 -5.51 -1.16 17.70
CA LEU A 250 -6.14 -0.39 16.63
C LEU A 250 -7.07 0.70 17.18
N ALA A 251 -7.82 0.40 18.26
CA ALA A 251 -8.66 1.40 18.91
C ALA A 251 -7.84 2.56 19.48
N GLU A 252 -6.66 2.27 20.06
CA GLU A 252 -5.76 3.32 20.52
C GLU A 252 -5.18 4.15 19.36
N LEU A 253 -4.79 3.54 18.24
CA LEU A 253 -4.26 4.24 17.06
C LEU A 253 -5.22 5.28 16.47
N ARG A 254 -6.50 5.22 16.79
CA ARG A 254 -7.49 6.23 16.37
C ARG A 254 -7.28 7.59 17.04
N THR A 255 -6.74 7.62 18.23
CA THR A 255 -6.59 8.84 19.04
C THR A 255 -5.16 9.11 19.47
N ASN A 256 -4.37 8.07 19.65
CA ASN A 256 -2.98 8.13 20.08
C ASN A 256 -2.05 7.75 18.93
N SER A 257 -1.16 8.65 18.53
CA SER A 257 -0.18 8.38 17.46
C SER A 257 1.02 7.53 17.90
N LYS A 258 1.16 7.27 19.21
CA LYS A 258 2.28 6.51 19.78
C LYS A 258 1.77 5.63 20.94
N PRO A 259 0.95 4.61 20.67
CA PRO A 259 0.59 3.64 21.67
C PRO A 259 1.82 2.81 22.10
N GLU A 260 1.71 2.06 23.19
CA GLU A 260 2.72 1.09 23.56
C GLU A 260 2.89 0.04 22.45
N GLU A 261 4.13 -0.28 22.09
CA GLU A 261 4.46 -1.24 21.03
C GLU A 261 3.88 -2.63 21.29
N LEU A 262 3.41 -3.32 20.27
CA LEU A 262 2.89 -4.69 20.38
C LEU A 262 3.96 -5.70 20.79
N SER A 263 5.22 -5.47 20.44
CA SER A 263 6.35 -6.28 20.90
C SER A 263 6.53 -6.27 22.42
N ALA A 264 6.04 -5.22 23.10
CA ALA A 264 6.02 -5.15 24.58
C ALA A 264 4.71 -5.72 25.16
N ARG A 265 3.56 -5.47 24.52
CA ARG A 265 2.24 -5.93 24.99
C ARG A 265 2.09 -7.44 24.87
N LEU A 266 2.38 -8.00 23.70
CA LEU A 266 2.13 -9.41 23.41
C LEU A 266 2.79 -10.36 24.38
N PRO A 267 4.10 -10.25 24.73
CA PRO A 267 4.71 -11.14 25.71
C PRO A 267 4.17 -10.97 27.14
N ARG A 268 3.74 -9.75 27.50
CA ARG A 268 3.14 -9.45 28.81
C ARG A 268 1.75 -10.06 28.94
N ASP A 269 0.91 -9.89 27.90
CA ASP A 269 -0.50 -10.26 27.93
C ASP A 269 -0.72 -11.71 27.51
N ILE A 270 0.19 -12.28 26.72
CA ILE A 270 0.10 -13.64 26.16
C ILE A 270 1.41 -14.41 26.41
N PRO A 271 1.53 -15.14 27.53
CA PRO A 271 2.74 -15.89 27.86
C PRO A 271 3.12 -16.88 26.76
N GLY A 272 4.39 -16.83 26.33
CA GLY A 272 4.94 -17.71 25.30
C GLY A 272 4.47 -17.40 23.88
N VAL A 273 4.04 -16.16 23.62
CA VAL A 273 3.52 -15.72 22.31
C VAL A 273 4.49 -16.01 21.17
N ASP A 274 5.79 -15.81 21.35
CA ASP A 274 6.80 -16.06 20.30
C ASP A 274 6.79 -17.52 19.85
N GLN A 275 6.75 -18.47 20.82
CA GLN A 275 6.68 -19.89 20.48
C GLN A 275 5.33 -20.27 19.85
N ARG A 276 4.24 -19.66 20.32
CA ARG A 276 2.91 -19.85 19.72
C ARG A 276 2.89 -19.35 18.28
N PHE A 277 3.48 -18.20 18.02
CA PHE A 277 3.59 -17.64 16.66
C PHE A 277 4.42 -18.55 15.75
N VAL A 278 5.60 -19.00 16.18
CA VAL A 278 6.44 -19.95 15.41
C VAL A 278 5.66 -21.23 15.07
N ASN A 279 4.96 -21.82 16.05
CA ASN A 279 4.13 -23.01 15.82
C ASN A 279 2.99 -22.74 14.83
N TYR A 280 2.39 -21.56 14.93
CA TYR A 280 1.33 -21.12 14.02
C TYR A 280 1.82 -21.02 12.59
N VAL A 281 2.94 -20.33 12.36
CA VAL A 281 3.56 -20.20 11.03
C VAL A 281 3.91 -21.57 10.46
N ALA A 282 4.47 -22.47 11.27
CA ALA A 282 4.78 -23.84 10.84
C ALA A 282 3.52 -24.63 10.39
N SER A 283 2.37 -24.33 11.01
CA SER A 283 1.10 -25.01 10.69
C SER A 283 0.36 -24.44 9.46
N LEU A 284 0.67 -23.23 9.02
CA LEU A 284 -0.07 -22.53 7.93
C LEU A 284 -0.15 -23.35 6.62
N ASN A 285 0.90 -24.12 6.30
CA ASN A 285 0.92 -24.95 5.10
C ASN A 285 0.04 -26.22 5.22
N THR A 286 -0.38 -26.60 6.42
CA THR A 286 -1.18 -27.80 6.68
C THR A 286 -2.67 -27.52 6.68
N PHE A 287 -3.10 -26.25 6.69
CA PHE A 287 -4.51 -25.91 6.60
C PHE A 287 -5.09 -26.25 5.23
N PRO A 288 -6.24 -26.94 5.17
CA PRO A 288 -6.92 -27.20 3.91
C PRO A 288 -7.34 -25.89 3.24
N SER A 289 -7.40 -25.90 1.91
CA SER A 289 -8.03 -24.81 1.15
C SER A 289 -9.51 -24.75 1.54
N ARG A 290 -9.95 -23.65 2.09
CA ARG A 290 -11.38 -23.40 2.37
C ARG A 290 -12.08 -22.84 1.16
#